data_e4f5d8ed3e6e36421bb844d3c9c76eeb
#
_entry.id   e4f5d8ed3e6e36421bb844d3c9c76eeb
#
_cell.length_a   1.000
_cell.length_b   1.000
_cell.length_c   1.000
_cell.angle_alpha   90.00
_cell.angle_beta   90.00
_cell.angle_gamma   90.00
#
_symmetry.space_group_name_H-M   'P 1'
#
loop_
_entity.id
_entity.type
_entity.pdbx_description
1 polymer ?
#
loop_
_entity_poly.entity_id
_entity_poly.type
_entity_poly.pdbx_seq_one_letter_code
_entity_poly.pdbx_strand_id
1 'polypeptide(L)'
;MKRSIFGLLCLAALGCDSSSPTVNKTPINETTTRQTVERDNTGVNVRDRDSTKKTPVDQHENQADIGTTAKIRSRVVETEMSINAHNVKIMPANGKVTLRGPVESLSEKEQIEAIAIEVAGEGNVDNQLEVNDK
;
A
#
# COMPACT_ATOMS: atom_id res chain seq x y z
N MET A 1 41.44 31.10 -16.02
CA MET A 1 41.88 30.70 -17.36
C MET A 1 40.70 29.88 -17.94
N LYS A 2 39.89 30.52 -18.81
CA LYS A 2 39.90 30.36 -20.26
C LYS A 2 39.72 28.87 -20.63
N ARG A 3 38.75 28.40 -21.41
CA ARG A 3 38.04 28.84 -22.63
C ARG A 3 36.86 27.86 -22.82
N SER A 4 35.65 28.27 -23.15
CA SER A 4 35.10 28.55 -24.49
C SER A 4 35.04 27.29 -25.39
N ILE A 5 33.93 26.94 -25.93
CA ILE A 5 33.05 27.42 -27.00
C ILE A 5 32.56 26.25 -27.88
N PHE A 6 31.42 26.42 -28.49
CA PHE A 6 30.76 25.83 -29.68
C PHE A 6 29.92 24.59 -29.41
N GLY A 7 28.66 24.54 -29.56
CA GLY A 7 27.82 25.20 -30.62
C GLY A 7 27.61 24.24 -31.76
N LEU A 8 26.46 23.54 -31.77
CA LEU A 8 25.86 23.19 -33.03
C LEU A 8 24.35 23.02 -32.89
N LEU A 9 23.67 23.92 -33.51
CA LEU A 9 22.26 23.98 -33.84
C LEU A 9 21.98 22.92 -34.92
N CYS A 10 21.03 22.00 -34.69
CA CYS A 10 20.36 21.28 -35.76
C CYS A 10 18.86 21.31 -35.55
N LEU A 11 18.27 22.19 -36.31
CA LEU A 11 16.83 22.32 -36.57
C LEU A 11 16.50 21.26 -37.64
N ALA A 12 15.57 20.33 -37.33
CA ALA A 12 14.85 19.60 -38.35
C ALA A 12 13.42 19.35 -37.89
N ALA A 13 12.55 19.94 -38.63
CA ALA A 13 11.11 19.93 -38.48
C ALA A 13 10.47 18.65 -39.05
N LEU A 14 9.18 18.49 -38.72
CA LEU A 14 8.11 17.81 -39.47
C LEU A 14 7.96 16.29 -39.29
N GLY A 15 6.80 15.96 -38.77
CA GLY A 15 6.21 14.65 -38.86
C GLY A 15 5.07 14.46 -37.87
N CYS A 16 3.98 15.26 -37.96
CA CYS A 16 2.70 14.87 -37.43
C CYS A 16 2.14 13.72 -38.25
N ASP A 17 2.20 12.51 -37.75
CA ASP A 17 1.41 11.43 -38.31
C ASP A 17 0.35 11.03 -37.26
N SER A 18 -0.84 11.51 -37.50
CA SER A 18 -2.05 11.14 -36.77
C SER A 18 -2.57 9.83 -37.34
N SER A 19 -2.02 8.72 -36.90
CA SER A 19 -2.57 7.40 -37.18
C SER A 19 -3.32 6.92 -35.94
N SER A 20 -4.60 7.19 -35.88
CA SER A 20 -5.53 6.56 -34.96
C SER A 20 -5.54 5.04 -35.22
N PRO A 21 -5.25 4.19 -34.22
CA PRO A 21 -5.50 2.77 -34.41
C PRO A 21 -7.01 2.52 -34.37
N THR A 22 -7.51 2.05 -35.50
CA THR A 22 -8.85 1.50 -35.65
C THR A 22 -8.99 0.34 -34.68
N VAL A 23 -9.84 0.50 -33.68
CA VAL A 23 -10.19 -0.57 -32.73
C VAL A 23 -11.05 -1.57 -33.51
N ASN A 24 -10.46 -2.64 -33.98
CA ASN A 24 -11.19 -3.83 -34.42
C ASN A 24 -11.91 -4.44 -33.20
N LYS A 25 -13.21 -4.22 -33.12
CA LYS A 25 -14.10 -4.96 -32.25
C LYS A 25 -14.18 -6.39 -32.77
N THR A 26 -13.33 -7.27 -32.27
CA THR A 26 -13.53 -8.71 -32.35
C THR A 26 -14.61 -9.04 -31.30
N PRO A 27 -15.68 -9.76 -31.65
CA PRO A 27 -16.65 -10.21 -30.65
C PRO A 27 -15.96 -11.20 -29.72
N ILE A 28 -15.82 -10.80 -28.47
CA ILE A 28 -15.32 -11.67 -27.40
C ILE A 28 -16.42 -12.66 -27.11
N ASN A 29 -16.23 -13.90 -27.54
CA ASN A 29 -17.08 -15.01 -27.16
C ASN A 29 -16.95 -15.21 -25.64
N GLU A 30 -18.01 -14.88 -24.90
CA GLU A 30 -18.11 -15.06 -23.47
C GLU A 30 -18.17 -16.56 -23.12
N THR A 31 -17.02 -17.19 -23.08
CA THR A 31 -16.81 -18.37 -22.24
C THR A 31 -15.55 -18.12 -21.46
N THR A 32 -15.56 -17.06 -20.68
CA THR A 32 -14.56 -16.86 -19.65
C THR A 32 -14.96 -17.70 -18.45
N THR A 33 -14.44 -18.92 -18.40
CA THR A 33 -14.20 -19.60 -17.14
C THR A 33 -13.62 -18.57 -16.20
N ARG A 34 -14.40 -18.15 -15.21
CA ARG A 34 -13.97 -17.31 -14.11
C ARG A 34 -12.86 -18.07 -13.41
N GLN A 35 -11.63 -17.92 -13.89
CA GLN A 35 -10.47 -18.20 -13.05
C GLN A 35 -10.58 -17.22 -11.89
N THR A 36 -11.00 -17.75 -10.75
CA THR A 36 -10.83 -17.07 -9.49
C THR A 36 -9.32 -16.90 -9.32
N VAL A 37 -8.83 -15.74 -9.70
CA VAL A 37 -7.47 -15.34 -9.33
C VAL A 37 -7.48 -15.38 -7.81
N GLU A 38 -6.86 -16.39 -7.24
CA GLU A 38 -6.62 -16.43 -5.80
C GLU A 38 -5.83 -15.18 -5.47
N ARG A 39 -6.49 -14.29 -4.73
CA ARG A 39 -5.84 -13.08 -4.26
C ARG A 39 -4.90 -13.50 -3.16
N ASP A 40 -3.63 -13.14 -3.26
CA ASP A 40 -2.60 -13.47 -2.28
C ASP A 40 -2.93 -12.95 -0.87
N ASN A 41 -3.81 -11.97 -0.77
CA ASN A 41 -4.28 -11.42 0.50
C ASN A 41 -5.58 -12.12 0.96
N THR A 42 -5.53 -13.40 1.25
CA THR A 42 -6.66 -14.20 1.71
C THR A 42 -6.76 -14.33 3.23
N GLY A 43 -5.82 -13.74 3.96
CA GLY A 43 -5.84 -13.75 5.41
C GLY A 43 -7.12 -13.14 5.99
N VAL A 44 -7.77 -13.85 6.88
CA VAL A 44 -9.03 -13.44 7.50
C VAL A 44 -8.76 -12.90 8.89
N ASN A 45 -9.09 -11.63 9.12
CA ASN A 45 -9.10 -11.03 10.44
C ASN A 45 -10.47 -11.18 11.07
N VAL A 46 -10.58 -11.99 12.13
CA VAL A 46 -11.84 -12.28 12.80
C VAL A 46 -12.47 -11.03 13.42
N ARG A 47 -11.65 -10.11 13.91
CA ARG A 47 -12.10 -8.85 14.53
C ARG A 47 -12.78 -7.89 13.55
N ASP A 48 -12.41 -7.94 12.26
CA ASP A 48 -12.97 -7.05 11.24
C ASP A 48 -14.30 -7.53 10.67
N ARG A 49 -14.78 -8.70 11.07
CA ARG A 49 -16.13 -9.17 10.73
C ARG A 49 -17.23 -8.42 11.45
N ASP A 50 -16.89 -7.77 12.55
CA ASP A 50 -17.84 -6.98 13.34
C ASP A 50 -17.87 -5.54 12.80
N SER A 51 -18.95 -5.20 12.11
CA SER A 51 -19.17 -3.88 11.52
C SER A 51 -19.35 -2.76 12.56
N THR A 52 -19.44 -3.09 13.84
CA THR A 52 -19.51 -2.08 14.92
C THR A 52 -18.16 -1.57 15.35
N LYS A 53 -17.07 -2.22 14.89
CA LYS A 53 -15.70 -1.83 15.25
C LYS A 53 -15.15 -0.81 14.25
N LYS A 54 -14.34 0.12 14.76
CA LYS A 54 -13.68 1.13 13.96
C LYS A 54 -12.85 0.50 12.83
N THR A 55 -13.01 1.02 11.64
CA THR A 55 -12.25 0.67 10.44
C THR A 55 -11.32 1.82 10.06
N PRO A 56 -10.40 1.63 9.11
CA PRO A 56 -9.59 2.73 8.61
C PRO A 56 -10.38 3.92 8.05
N VAL A 57 -11.64 3.70 7.64
CA VAL A 57 -12.53 4.77 7.15
C VAL A 57 -13.04 5.66 8.27
N ASP A 58 -13.04 5.16 9.50
CA ASP A 58 -13.50 5.89 10.69
C ASP A 58 -12.38 6.69 11.37
N GLN A 59 -11.27 6.89 10.68
CA GLN A 59 -10.15 7.68 11.21
C GLN A 59 -10.53 9.15 11.32
N HIS A 60 -10.14 9.76 12.43
CA HIS A 60 -10.17 11.20 12.54
C HIS A 60 -9.14 11.79 11.57
N GLU A 61 -9.60 12.57 10.60
CA GLU A 61 -8.78 13.20 9.56
C GLU A 61 -7.98 14.39 10.13
N ASN A 62 -7.20 14.17 11.18
CA ASN A 62 -6.26 15.19 11.57
C ASN A 62 -4.92 15.01 10.82
N GLN A 63 -4.25 16.12 10.54
CA GLN A 63 -2.99 16.13 9.79
C GLN A 63 -1.90 15.26 10.43
N ALA A 64 -1.87 15.16 11.75
CA ALA A 64 -0.89 14.37 12.48
C ALA A 64 -1.14 12.86 12.31
N ASP A 65 -2.39 12.43 12.36
CA ASP A 65 -2.76 11.02 12.19
C ASP A 65 -2.52 10.55 10.75
N ILE A 66 -2.82 11.41 9.75
CA ILE A 66 -2.49 11.15 8.35
C ILE A 66 -0.98 10.96 8.18
N GLY A 67 -0.18 11.85 8.75
CA GLY A 67 1.28 11.77 8.70
C GLY A 67 1.83 10.50 9.39
N THR A 68 1.25 10.11 10.50
CA THR A 68 1.61 8.88 11.23
C THR A 68 1.31 7.64 10.39
N THR A 69 0.13 7.54 9.80
CA THR A 69 -0.23 6.43 8.90
C THR A 69 0.75 6.33 7.73
N ALA A 70 1.04 7.43 7.07
CA ALA A 70 1.95 7.45 5.91
C ALA A 70 3.36 6.97 6.28
N LYS A 71 3.91 7.43 7.41
CA LYS A 71 5.25 7.03 7.88
C LYS A 71 5.33 5.55 8.22
N ILE A 72 4.35 5.02 8.95
CA ILE A 72 4.33 3.59 9.31
C ILE A 72 4.20 2.77 8.03
N ARG A 73 3.27 3.12 7.13
CA ARG A 73 3.05 2.37 5.89
C ARG A 73 4.26 2.35 4.99
N SER A 74 4.96 3.48 4.81
CA SER A 74 6.20 3.53 4.03
C SER A 74 7.23 2.53 4.54
N ARG A 75 7.48 2.50 5.86
CA ARG A 75 8.44 1.58 6.46
C ARG A 75 8.02 0.11 6.37
N VAL A 76 6.73 -0.17 6.56
CA VAL A 76 6.21 -1.54 6.41
C VAL A 76 6.40 -2.05 4.98
N VAL A 77 6.15 -1.21 3.98
CA VAL A 77 6.31 -1.58 2.56
C VAL A 77 7.78 -1.71 2.17
N GLU A 78 8.68 -0.93 2.78
CA GLU A 78 10.12 -1.00 2.56
C GLU A 78 10.78 -2.24 3.19
N THR A 79 10.09 -2.92 4.11
CA THR A 79 10.58 -4.12 4.79
C THR A 79 10.13 -5.37 4.04
N GLU A 80 11.04 -6.34 3.89
CA GLU A 80 10.71 -7.63 3.28
C GLU A 80 9.79 -8.45 4.19
N MET A 81 8.49 -8.43 3.89
CA MET A 81 7.44 -9.14 4.61
C MET A 81 6.43 -9.73 3.63
N SER A 82 5.51 -10.53 4.12
CA SER A 82 4.42 -11.09 3.33
C SER A 82 3.46 -10.01 2.78
N ILE A 83 2.69 -10.38 1.76
CA ILE A 83 1.64 -9.51 1.20
C ILE A 83 0.59 -9.19 2.27
N ASN A 84 0.28 -10.14 3.15
CA ASN A 84 -0.64 -9.94 4.27
C ASN A 84 -0.12 -8.86 5.23
N ALA A 85 1.17 -8.91 5.58
CA ALA A 85 1.83 -7.93 6.43
C ALA A 85 1.81 -6.52 5.80
N HIS A 86 2.06 -6.41 4.49
CA HIS A 86 1.99 -5.13 3.77
C HIS A 86 0.57 -4.54 3.72
N ASN A 87 -0.45 -5.36 3.88
CA ASN A 87 -1.86 -4.94 3.85
C ASN A 87 -2.51 -4.75 5.22
N VAL A 88 -1.72 -4.72 6.30
CA VAL A 88 -2.25 -4.47 7.64
C VAL A 88 -2.93 -3.10 7.73
N LYS A 89 -3.96 -3.02 8.55
CA LYS A 89 -4.71 -1.80 8.80
C LYS A 89 -4.01 -1.01 9.91
N ILE A 90 -3.65 0.22 9.61
CA ILE A 90 -3.03 1.17 10.52
C ILE A 90 -4.07 2.24 10.83
N MET A 91 -4.52 2.33 12.07
CA MET A 91 -5.61 3.21 12.49
C MET A 91 -5.11 4.15 13.60
N PRO A 92 -4.54 5.29 13.26
CA PRO A 92 -4.20 6.30 14.25
C PRO A 92 -5.44 7.04 14.71
N ALA A 93 -5.47 7.38 15.99
CA ALA A 93 -6.50 8.22 16.59
C ALA A 93 -5.94 8.93 17.81
N ASN A 94 -5.89 10.25 17.78
CA ASN A 94 -5.43 11.07 18.91
C ASN A 94 -4.03 10.69 19.43
N GLY A 95 -3.11 10.42 18.51
CA GLY A 95 -1.73 10.04 18.82
C GLY A 95 -1.53 8.58 19.24
N LYS A 96 -2.60 7.77 19.27
CA LYS A 96 -2.50 6.31 19.45
C LYS A 96 -2.70 5.61 18.12
N VAL A 97 -1.99 4.51 17.91
CA VAL A 97 -2.07 3.70 16.69
C VAL A 97 -2.58 2.31 17.02
N THR A 98 -3.66 1.90 16.40
CA THR A 98 -4.14 0.51 16.45
C THR A 98 -3.74 -0.19 15.16
N LEU A 99 -3.07 -1.33 15.29
CA LEU A 99 -2.68 -2.21 14.18
C LEU A 99 -3.63 -3.39 14.11
N ARG A 100 -4.20 -3.67 12.94
CA ARG A 100 -5.12 -4.81 12.74
C ARG A 100 -4.89 -5.47 11.39
N GLY A 101 -5.03 -6.76 11.36
CA GLY A 101 -4.92 -7.55 10.15
C GLY A 101 -4.21 -8.87 10.36
N PRO A 102 -4.27 -9.76 9.37
CA PRO A 102 -3.54 -11.00 9.40
C PRO A 102 -2.07 -10.79 9.02
N VAL A 103 -1.19 -11.53 9.66
CA VAL A 103 0.24 -11.68 9.32
C VAL A 103 0.59 -13.16 9.25
N GLU A 104 1.66 -13.53 8.56
CA GLU A 104 2.03 -14.93 8.37
C GLU A 104 2.89 -15.49 9.50
N SER A 105 3.54 -14.63 10.28
CA SER A 105 4.41 -15.05 11.36
C SER A 105 4.41 -14.12 12.56
N LEU A 106 4.85 -14.65 13.70
CA LEU A 106 5.07 -13.84 14.90
C LEU A 106 6.15 -12.77 14.65
N SER A 107 7.19 -13.12 13.88
CA SER A 107 8.25 -12.18 13.52
C SER A 107 7.72 -10.95 12.77
N GLU A 108 6.82 -11.14 11.80
CA GLU A 108 6.18 -10.01 11.11
C GLU A 108 5.35 -9.14 12.04
N LYS A 109 4.61 -9.78 12.96
CA LYS A 109 3.83 -9.06 13.97
C LYS A 109 4.71 -8.16 14.83
N GLU A 110 5.83 -8.69 15.31
CA GLU A 110 6.80 -7.95 16.13
C GLU A 110 7.48 -6.82 15.34
N GLN A 111 7.85 -7.08 14.08
CA GLN A 111 8.48 -6.07 13.22
C GLN A 111 7.54 -4.89 12.94
N ILE A 112 6.29 -5.16 12.62
CA ILE A 112 5.29 -4.11 12.37
C ILE A 112 5.03 -3.31 13.65
N GLU A 113 4.96 -3.96 14.81
CA GLU A 113 4.83 -3.30 16.10
C GLU A 113 6.02 -2.38 16.38
N ALA A 114 7.25 -2.86 16.16
CA ALA A 114 8.46 -2.06 16.35
C ALA A 114 8.47 -0.82 15.44
N ILE A 115 8.11 -0.96 14.17
CA ILE A 115 7.97 0.14 13.23
C ILE A 115 6.94 1.17 13.72
N ALA A 116 5.81 0.70 14.24
CA ALA A 116 4.77 1.58 14.75
C ALA A 116 5.21 2.31 16.03
N ILE A 117 5.93 1.63 16.94
CA ILE A 117 6.48 2.22 18.16
C ILE A 117 7.50 3.32 17.83
N GLU A 118 8.36 3.12 16.83
CA GLU A 118 9.31 4.16 16.40
C GLU A 118 8.63 5.45 15.90
N VAL A 119 7.44 5.32 15.31
CA VAL A 119 6.72 6.47 14.75
C VAL A 119 5.77 7.11 15.75
N ALA A 120 5.04 6.32 16.52
CA ALA A 120 4.01 6.77 17.45
C ALA A 120 4.49 6.91 18.91
N GLY A 121 5.62 6.29 19.25
CA GLY A 121 6.18 6.22 20.59
C GLY A 121 5.68 5.02 21.38
N GLU A 122 6.50 4.61 22.36
CA GLU A 122 6.14 3.53 23.30
C GLU A 122 4.84 3.84 24.05
N GLY A 123 4.02 2.82 24.23
CA GLY A 123 2.73 2.94 24.93
C GLY A 123 1.59 3.53 24.10
N ASN A 124 1.87 3.99 22.88
CA ASN A 124 0.87 4.52 21.95
C ASN A 124 0.46 3.53 20.86
N VAL A 125 0.94 2.30 20.91
CA VAL A 125 0.63 1.26 19.93
C VAL A 125 -0.22 0.17 20.55
N ASP A 126 -1.36 -0.11 19.95
CA ASP A 126 -2.22 -1.25 20.25
C ASP A 126 -2.11 -2.27 19.12
N ASN A 127 -1.35 -3.36 19.38
CA ASN A 127 -1.09 -4.40 18.40
C ASN A 127 -2.17 -5.49 18.46
N GLN A 128 -3.12 -5.42 17.53
CA GLN A 128 -4.20 -6.39 17.35
C GLN A 128 -3.99 -7.24 16.07
N LEU A 129 -2.75 -7.43 15.64
CA LEU A 129 -2.43 -8.30 14.51
C LEU A 129 -2.64 -9.78 14.87
N GLU A 130 -3.17 -10.54 13.94
CA GLU A 130 -3.48 -11.97 14.08
C GLU A 130 -2.51 -12.79 13.22
N VAL A 131 -1.81 -13.75 13.84
CA VAL A 131 -0.92 -14.66 13.11
C VAL A 131 -1.76 -15.75 12.47
N ASN A 132 -1.66 -15.91 11.15
CA ASN A 132 -2.27 -16.97 10.38
C ASN A 132 -1.21 -18.01 10.02
N ASP A 133 -1.02 -18.98 10.90
CA ASP A 133 -0.24 -20.18 10.57
C ASP A 133 -1.01 -21.02 9.56
N LYS A 134 -0.54 -21.06 8.31
CA LYS A 134 -1.03 -22.01 7.28
C LYS A 134 -0.15 -23.20 7.18
#